data_4e023b1422533753ab47b4f5a3209fe5
#
_entry.id   4e023b1422533753ab47b4f5a3209fe5
#
_cell.length_a   1.000
_cell.length_b   1.000
_cell.length_c   1.000
_cell.angle_alpha   90.00
_cell.angle_beta   90.00
_cell.angle_gamma   90.00
#
_symmetry.space_group_name_H-M   'P 1'
#
loop_
_entity.id
_entity.type
_entity.pdbx_description
1 polymer ?
#
loop_
_entity_poly.entity_id
_entity_poly.type
_entity_poly.pdbx_seq_one_letter_code
_entity_poly.pdbx_strand_id
1 'polypeptide(L)'
;MEYISSDTNIWIDFSTISSIDIPFRLPCTYIMFYEALENEVLSPADLVSDLTKLGLVGVKIDTEEFYCTFELAKKYKRLSIYDRVALAIAKKRNILLLTGDNALRKAAIQEGVSVMGTIGLLDRLYEEGRIKRKEYEKCLRGFLKHSERRLPKNELENRLNMLKGAK
;
A
#
# COMPACT_ATOMS: atom_id res chain seq x y z
N MET A 1 -17.45 -2.47 -7.70
CA MET A 1 -16.50 -1.50 -7.10
C MET A 1 -15.37 -2.29 -6.48
N GLU A 2 -14.13 -1.97 -6.82
CA GLU A 2 -12.96 -2.66 -6.29
C GLU A 2 -12.58 -2.09 -4.93
N TYR A 3 -12.31 -2.98 -3.95
CA TYR A 3 -11.76 -2.61 -2.65
C TYR A 3 -10.33 -3.13 -2.54
N ILE A 4 -9.46 -2.35 -1.91
CA ILE A 4 -8.05 -2.71 -1.67
C ILE A 4 -7.75 -2.49 -0.19
N SER A 5 -7.31 -3.55 0.52
CA SER A 5 -6.81 -3.43 1.88
C SER A 5 -5.43 -2.81 1.85
N SER A 6 -5.17 -1.80 2.64
CA SER A 6 -3.88 -1.11 2.64
C SER A 6 -3.20 -1.13 4.01
N ASP A 7 -1.89 -1.24 3.97
CA ASP A 7 -0.97 -1.06 5.08
C ASP A 7 -0.47 0.39 5.12
N THR A 8 -0.06 0.84 6.29
CA THR A 8 0.39 2.21 6.57
C THR A 8 1.57 2.66 5.70
N ASN A 9 2.52 1.76 5.44
CA ASN A 9 3.77 2.08 4.75
C ASN A 9 3.59 2.69 3.36
N ILE A 10 2.56 2.25 2.63
CA ILE A 10 2.26 2.77 1.28
C ILE A 10 1.95 4.27 1.32
N TRP A 11 1.15 4.69 2.29
CA TRP A 11 0.75 6.09 2.45
C TRP A 11 1.93 6.97 2.85
N ILE A 12 2.81 6.46 3.71
CA ILE A 12 4.04 7.15 4.09
C ILE A 12 4.96 7.31 2.87
N ASP A 13 5.09 6.30 2.00
CA ASP A 13 5.89 6.40 0.77
C ASP A 13 5.40 7.55 -0.11
N PHE A 14 4.10 7.60 -0.43
CA PHE A 14 3.54 8.67 -1.25
C PHE A 14 3.56 10.03 -0.55
N SER A 15 3.40 10.08 0.77
CA SER A 15 3.55 11.32 1.55
C SER A 15 4.97 11.88 1.46
N THR A 16 5.98 11.01 1.55
CA THR A 16 7.40 11.41 1.47
C THR A 16 7.74 12.13 0.17
N ILE A 17 7.08 11.79 -0.93
CA ILE A 17 7.26 12.46 -2.23
C ILE A 17 6.17 13.52 -2.50
N SER A 18 5.39 13.90 -1.50
CA SER A 18 4.30 14.89 -1.61
C SER A 18 3.28 14.56 -2.72
N SER A 19 2.89 13.30 -2.84
CA SER A 19 2.03 12.80 -3.92
C SER A 19 0.95 11.83 -3.41
N ILE A 20 0.38 12.08 -2.22
CA ILE A 20 -0.63 11.23 -1.59
C ILE A 20 -1.95 11.16 -2.36
N ASP A 21 -2.22 12.12 -3.26
CA ASP A 21 -3.42 12.15 -4.12
C ASP A 21 -3.36 11.15 -5.28
N ILE A 22 -2.15 10.81 -5.71
CA ILE A 22 -1.93 9.97 -6.91
C ILE A 22 -2.61 8.60 -6.81
N PRO A 23 -2.46 7.81 -5.72
CA PRO A 23 -3.14 6.52 -5.57
C PRO A 23 -4.65 6.59 -5.76
N PHE A 24 -5.28 7.67 -5.30
CA PHE A 24 -6.74 7.85 -5.34
C PHE A 24 -7.31 8.16 -6.74
N ARG A 25 -6.46 8.22 -7.76
CA ARG A 25 -6.89 8.32 -9.16
C ARG A 25 -7.30 6.97 -9.76
N LEU A 26 -7.01 5.85 -9.08
CA LEU A 26 -7.59 4.55 -9.44
C LEU A 26 -9.07 4.50 -9.06
N PRO A 27 -9.90 3.83 -9.87
CA PRO A 27 -11.34 3.68 -9.60
C PRO A 27 -11.61 2.56 -8.57
N CYS A 28 -10.99 2.65 -7.42
CA CYS A 28 -11.12 1.70 -6.31
C CYS A 28 -11.31 2.43 -4.98
N THR A 29 -11.71 1.70 -3.96
CA THR A 29 -11.79 2.20 -2.58
C THR A 29 -10.70 1.54 -1.75
N TYR A 30 -9.77 2.34 -1.23
CA TYR A 30 -8.81 1.86 -0.26
C TYR A 30 -9.45 1.78 1.12
N ILE A 31 -9.25 0.65 1.78
CA ILE A 31 -9.71 0.43 3.15
C ILE A 31 -8.53 0.12 4.06
N MET A 32 -8.62 0.54 5.30
CA MET A 32 -7.61 0.29 6.32
C MET A 32 -8.29 0.03 7.66
N PHE A 33 -7.70 -0.82 8.49
CA PHE A 33 -8.23 -1.03 9.83
C PHE A 33 -8.24 0.28 10.61
N TYR A 34 -9.39 0.62 11.20
CA TYR A 34 -9.61 1.90 11.85
C TYR A 34 -8.56 2.22 12.93
N GLU A 35 -8.25 1.25 13.83
CA GLU A 35 -7.27 1.47 14.88
C GLU A 35 -5.83 1.63 14.34
N ALA A 36 -5.48 0.97 13.22
CA ALA A 36 -4.20 1.18 12.57
C ALA A 36 -4.09 2.60 12.01
N LEU A 37 -5.18 3.11 11.46
CA LEU A 37 -5.26 4.48 10.97
C LEU A 37 -5.00 5.50 12.07
N GLU A 38 -5.55 5.28 13.26
CA GLU A 38 -5.38 6.17 14.41
C GLU A 38 -4.02 6.03 15.10
N ASN A 39 -3.48 4.81 15.18
CA ASN A 39 -2.32 4.51 16.02
C ASN A 39 -1.00 4.41 15.26
N GLU A 40 -0.99 4.07 13.98
CA GLU A 40 0.22 3.92 13.18
C GLU A 40 0.51 5.12 12.28
N VAL A 41 -0.53 5.79 11.77
CA VAL A 41 -0.36 6.94 10.86
C VAL A 41 -0.18 8.21 11.68
N LEU A 42 0.90 8.29 12.44
CA LEU A 42 1.15 9.41 13.37
C LEU A 42 1.96 10.56 12.75
N SER A 43 2.59 10.34 11.59
CA SER A 43 3.46 11.35 10.99
C SER A 43 3.43 11.28 9.46
N PRO A 44 3.29 12.43 8.79
CA PRO A 44 2.98 13.75 9.36
C PRO A 44 1.60 13.80 10.05
N ALA A 45 1.43 14.71 11.00
CA ALA A 45 0.24 14.78 11.87
C ALA A 45 -1.11 14.89 11.12
N ASP A 46 -1.10 15.51 9.94
CA ASP A 46 -2.30 15.72 9.13
C ASP A 46 -2.58 14.59 8.12
N LEU A 47 -1.69 13.59 8.04
CA LEU A 47 -1.77 12.55 7.00
C LEU A 47 -3.09 11.77 7.05
N VAL A 48 -3.57 11.40 8.22
CA VAL A 48 -4.86 10.69 8.39
C VAL A 48 -6.02 11.52 7.85
N SER A 49 -6.06 12.80 8.21
CA SER A 49 -7.09 13.73 7.73
C SER A 49 -7.07 13.87 6.21
N ASP A 50 -5.89 14.00 5.63
CA ASP A 50 -5.72 14.16 4.20
C ASP A 50 -6.10 12.89 3.43
N LEU A 51 -5.68 11.71 3.91
CA LEU A 51 -6.06 10.43 3.33
C LEU A 51 -7.57 10.19 3.39
N THR A 52 -8.20 10.53 4.51
CA THR A 52 -9.67 10.41 4.67
C THR A 52 -10.42 11.34 3.71
N LYS A 53 -9.97 12.57 3.55
CA LYS A 53 -10.53 13.52 2.57
C LYS A 53 -10.38 13.01 1.13
N LEU A 54 -9.30 12.31 0.83
CA LEU A 54 -9.05 11.71 -0.49
C LEU A 54 -9.85 10.43 -0.74
N GLY A 55 -10.46 9.83 0.29
CA GLY A 55 -11.35 8.69 0.14
C GLY A 55 -10.87 7.39 0.78
N LEU A 56 -9.80 7.43 1.62
CA LEU A 56 -9.44 6.28 2.44
C LEU A 56 -10.52 6.01 3.48
N VAL A 57 -10.98 4.77 3.58
CA VAL A 57 -12.05 4.37 4.50
C VAL A 57 -11.49 3.53 5.64
N GLY A 58 -11.67 4.01 6.86
CA GLY A 58 -11.42 3.23 8.07
C GLY A 58 -12.52 2.17 8.27
N VAL A 59 -12.13 0.90 8.40
CA VAL A 59 -13.07 -0.21 8.60
C VAL A 59 -12.85 -0.91 9.93
N LYS A 60 -13.93 -1.45 10.48
CA LYS A 60 -13.88 -2.39 11.60
C LYS A 60 -13.76 -3.81 11.07
N ILE A 61 -13.20 -4.69 11.89
CA ILE A 61 -13.15 -6.13 11.59
C ILE A 61 -14.40 -6.82 12.14
N ASP A 62 -14.84 -7.85 11.42
CA ASP A 62 -15.89 -8.73 11.89
C ASP A 62 -15.32 -9.91 12.72
N THR A 63 -16.20 -10.79 13.18
CA THR A 63 -15.84 -11.94 14.01
C THR A 63 -14.91 -12.91 13.27
N GLU A 64 -15.13 -13.15 11.99
CA GLU A 64 -14.30 -14.08 11.20
C GLU A 64 -12.92 -13.50 10.93
N GLU A 65 -12.83 -12.21 10.64
CA GLU A 65 -11.58 -11.49 10.48
C GLU A 65 -10.79 -11.46 11.80
N PHE A 66 -11.48 -11.27 12.91
CA PHE A 66 -10.87 -11.32 14.24
C PHE A 66 -10.25 -12.71 14.53
N TYR A 67 -10.99 -13.80 14.35
CA TYR A 67 -10.44 -15.15 14.51
C TYR A 67 -9.30 -15.44 13.55
N CYS A 68 -9.41 -15.00 12.30
CA CYS A 68 -8.34 -15.13 11.32
C CYS A 68 -7.05 -14.45 11.80
N THR A 69 -7.14 -13.27 12.42
CA THR A 69 -6.00 -12.56 13.01
C THR A 69 -5.26 -13.38 14.06
N PHE A 70 -5.98 -14.14 14.89
CA PHE A 70 -5.38 -15.05 15.86
C PHE A 70 -4.67 -16.23 15.21
N GLU A 71 -5.28 -16.85 14.19
CA GLU A 71 -4.64 -17.94 13.47
C GLU A 71 -3.36 -17.49 12.75
N LEU A 72 -3.38 -16.30 12.18
CA LEU A 72 -2.19 -15.69 11.58
C LEU A 72 -1.10 -15.41 12.62
N ALA A 73 -1.46 -15.03 13.85
CA ALA A 73 -0.49 -14.82 14.95
C ALA A 73 0.27 -16.11 15.33
N LYS A 74 -0.37 -17.26 15.24
CA LYS A 74 0.28 -18.57 15.49
C LYS A 74 1.31 -18.90 14.41
N LYS A 75 1.03 -18.57 13.16
CA LYS A 75 1.88 -18.88 12.00
C LYS A 75 3.00 -17.84 11.80
N TYR A 76 2.70 -16.55 11.96
CA TYR A 76 3.57 -15.43 11.58
C TYR A 76 3.90 -14.55 12.78
N LYS A 77 4.77 -15.02 13.65
CA LYS A 77 5.13 -14.36 14.91
C LYS A 77 5.82 -13.00 14.74
N ARG A 78 6.39 -12.73 13.55
CA ARG A 78 7.07 -11.46 13.25
C ARG A 78 6.14 -10.34 12.79
N LEU A 79 4.91 -10.67 12.41
CA LEU A 79 3.94 -9.68 11.99
C LEU A 79 3.37 -8.94 13.19
N SER A 80 3.24 -7.64 13.08
CA SER A 80 2.52 -6.82 14.06
C SER A 80 1.04 -7.21 14.09
N ILE A 81 0.32 -6.75 15.11
CA ILE A 81 -1.13 -6.96 15.16
C ILE A 81 -1.82 -6.31 13.96
N TYR A 82 -1.39 -5.12 13.55
CA TYR A 82 -1.99 -4.40 12.43
C TYR A 82 -1.69 -5.05 11.08
N ASP A 83 -0.48 -5.61 10.89
CA ASP A 83 -0.15 -6.42 9.71
C ASP A 83 -1.09 -7.61 9.57
N ARG A 84 -1.32 -8.32 10.68
CA ARG A 84 -2.21 -9.50 10.71
C ARG A 84 -3.66 -9.11 10.45
N VAL A 85 -4.11 -7.98 10.97
CA VAL A 85 -5.47 -7.48 10.71
C VAL A 85 -5.63 -7.10 9.24
N ALA A 86 -4.66 -6.37 8.66
CA ALA A 86 -4.70 -6.02 7.23
C ALA A 86 -4.74 -7.27 6.34
N LEU A 87 -3.95 -8.30 6.68
CA LEU A 87 -3.95 -9.58 5.98
C LEU A 87 -5.26 -10.34 6.17
N ALA A 88 -5.83 -10.37 7.38
CA ALA A 88 -7.10 -11.02 7.66
C ALA A 88 -8.26 -10.39 6.87
N ILE A 89 -8.31 -9.06 6.82
CA ILE A 89 -9.28 -8.30 6.00
C ILE A 89 -9.14 -8.69 4.53
N ALA A 90 -7.92 -8.63 3.99
CA ALA A 90 -7.68 -8.94 2.59
C ALA A 90 -8.07 -10.39 2.25
N LYS A 91 -7.72 -11.35 3.12
CA LYS A 91 -8.03 -12.76 2.95
C LYS A 91 -9.52 -13.05 3.02
N LYS A 92 -10.20 -12.54 4.04
CA LYS A 92 -11.63 -12.83 4.29
C LYS A 92 -12.55 -12.14 3.28
N ARG A 93 -12.20 -10.95 2.86
CA ARG A 93 -12.94 -10.21 1.83
C ARG A 93 -12.53 -10.56 0.41
N ASN A 94 -11.50 -11.41 0.23
CA ASN A 94 -10.94 -11.80 -1.07
C ASN A 94 -10.57 -10.57 -1.92
N ILE A 95 -9.81 -9.66 -1.34
CA ILE A 95 -9.36 -8.42 -1.97
C ILE A 95 -7.83 -8.32 -1.97
N LEU A 96 -7.30 -7.46 -2.82
CA LEU A 96 -5.87 -7.16 -2.90
C LEU A 96 -5.37 -6.54 -1.59
N LEU A 97 -4.18 -6.95 -1.13
CA LEU A 97 -3.43 -6.31 -0.05
C LEU A 97 -2.33 -5.41 -0.63
N LEU A 98 -2.37 -4.15 -0.28
CA LEU A 98 -1.37 -3.16 -0.64
C LEU A 98 -0.38 -2.99 0.52
N THR A 99 0.86 -3.46 0.35
CA THR A 99 1.90 -3.38 1.39
C THR A 99 3.30 -3.27 0.82
N GLY A 100 4.15 -2.50 1.49
CA GLY A 100 5.59 -2.42 1.25
C GLY A 100 6.43 -3.31 2.19
N ASP A 101 5.82 -3.95 3.19
CA ASP A 101 6.52 -4.80 4.14
C ASP A 101 6.78 -6.21 3.57
N ASN A 102 8.05 -6.63 3.59
CA ASN A 102 8.44 -7.94 3.03
C ASN A 102 7.91 -9.13 3.82
N ALA A 103 7.82 -9.02 5.16
CA ALA A 103 7.32 -10.12 5.98
C ALA A 103 5.81 -10.30 5.77
N LEU A 104 5.06 -9.20 5.74
CA LEU A 104 3.64 -9.19 5.44
C LEU A 104 3.36 -9.70 4.02
N ARG A 105 4.16 -9.27 3.04
CA ARG A 105 4.06 -9.74 1.65
C ARG A 105 4.23 -11.26 1.52
N LYS A 106 5.26 -11.82 2.17
CA LYS A 106 5.51 -13.26 2.17
C LYS A 106 4.36 -14.04 2.82
N ALA A 107 3.88 -13.57 3.97
CA ALA A 107 2.75 -14.17 4.64
C ALA A 107 1.48 -14.15 3.78
N ALA A 108 1.19 -13.02 3.14
CA ALA A 108 0.03 -12.87 2.25
C ALA A 108 0.08 -13.86 1.07
N ILE A 109 1.23 -14.00 0.42
CA ILE A 109 1.42 -14.98 -0.67
C ILE A 109 1.18 -16.41 -0.17
N GLN A 110 1.71 -16.77 1.00
CA GLN A 110 1.49 -18.09 1.61
C GLN A 110 0.02 -18.34 1.96
N GLU A 111 -0.73 -17.31 2.29
CA GLU A 111 -2.16 -17.37 2.60
C GLU A 111 -3.05 -17.24 1.35
N GLY A 112 -2.46 -17.19 0.15
CA GLY A 112 -3.19 -17.09 -1.13
C GLY A 112 -3.79 -15.72 -1.40
N VAL A 113 -3.29 -14.67 -0.74
CA VAL A 113 -3.74 -13.29 -0.92
C VAL A 113 -2.88 -12.59 -1.98
N SER A 114 -3.52 -11.95 -2.95
CA SER A 114 -2.82 -11.12 -3.93
C SER A 114 -2.24 -9.88 -3.25
N VAL A 115 -1.01 -9.53 -3.61
CA VAL A 115 -0.31 -8.39 -3.00
C VAL A 115 0.26 -7.45 -4.05
N MET A 116 0.33 -6.18 -3.70
CA MET A 116 0.95 -5.13 -4.50
C MET A 116 1.76 -4.21 -3.58
N GLY A 117 2.91 -3.74 -4.05
CA GLY A 117 3.72 -2.75 -3.33
C GLY A 117 3.56 -1.35 -3.94
N THR A 118 4.28 -0.38 -3.36
CA THR A 118 4.27 1.02 -3.78
C THR A 118 4.61 1.19 -5.26
N ILE A 119 5.65 0.51 -5.74
CA ILE A 119 6.08 0.58 -7.15
C ILE A 119 5.01 -0.06 -8.07
N GLY A 120 4.48 -1.22 -7.68
CA GLY A 120 3.42 -1.88 -8.45
C GLY A 120 2.15 -1.04 -8.56
N LEU A 121 1.78 -0.32 -7.50
CA LEU A 121 0.67 0.62 -7.53
C LEU A 121 0.93 1.79 -8.49
N LEU A 122 2.15 2.32 -8.48
CA LEU A 122 2.54 3.39 -9.39
C LEU A 122 2.55 2.90 -10.85
N ASP A 123 3.04 1.68 -11.11
CA ASP A 123 3.00 1.05 -12.43
C ASP A 123 1.56 0.90 -12.92
N ARG A 124 0.66 0.38 -12.10
CA ARG A 124 -0.76 0.23 -12.44
C ARG A 124 -1.42 1.56 -12.80
N LEU A 125 -1.15 2.61 -12.03
CA LEU A 125 -1.65 3.97 -12.30
C LEU A 125 -1.20 4.48 -13.69
N TYR A 126 0.04 4.20 -14.06
CA TYR A 126 0.58 4.58 -15.35
C TYR A 126 0.00 3.75 -16.50
N GLU A 127 -0.06 2.44 -16.34
CA GLU A 127 -0.60 1.49 -17.32
C GLU A 127 -2.08 1.72 -17.61
N GLU A 128 -2.86 2.06 -16.58
CA GLU A 128 -4.28 2.42 -16.73
C GLU A 128 -4.50 3.87 -17.20
N GLY A 129 -3.44 4.62 -17.49
CA GLY A 129 -3.52 6.00 -17.96
C GLY A 129 -4.03 7.00 -16.92
N ARG A 130 -3.98 6.66 -15.62
CA ARG A 130 -4.42 7.53 -14.51
C ARG A 130 -3.42 8.65 -14.22
N ILE A 131 -2.17 8.43 -14.56
CA ILE A 131 -1.09 9.41 -14.50
C ILE A 131 -0.33 9.46 -15.83
N LYS A 132 0.20 10.62 -16.15
CA LYS A 132 1.01 10.83 -17.36
C LYS A 132 2.46 10.41 -17.11
N ARG A 133 3.19 10.13 -18.20
CA ARG A 133 4.62 9.80 -18.17
C ARG A 133 5.45 10.75 -17.28
N LYS A 134 5.21 12.05 -17.34
CA LYS A 134 5.94 13.04 -16.53
C LYS A 134 5.68 12.87 -15.02
N GLU A 135 4.44 12.56 -14.63
CA GLU A 135 4.09 12.33 -13.24
C GLU A 135 4.68 11.01 -12.74
N TYR A 136 4.57 9.95 -13.54
CA TYR A 136 5.18 8.65 -13.26
C TYR A 136 6.69 8.78 -13.04
N GLU A 137 7.41 9.43 -13.97
CA GLU A 137 8.85 9.68 -13.86
C GLU A 137 9.20 10.51 -12.61
N LYS A 138 8.42 11.55 -12.32
CA LYS A 138 8.59 12.39 -11.11
C LYS A 138 8.48 11.55 -9.83
N CYS A 139 7.49 10.66 -9.73
CA CYS A 139 7.33 9.80 -8.57
C CYS A 139 8.51 8.81 -8.43
N LEU A 140 8.93 8.15 -9.51
CA LEU A 140 10.08 7.24 -9.49
C LEU A 140 11.36 7.95 -9.01
N ARG A 141 11.63 9.15 -9.52
CA ARG A 141 12.78 9.97 -9.09
C ARG A 141 12.65 10.42 -7.64
N GLY A 142 11.43 10.76 -7.21
CA GLY A 142 11.14 11.11 -5.82
C GLY A 142 11.47 9.94 -4.88
N PHE A 143 11.02 8.74 -5.20
CA PHE A 143 11.31 7.54 -4.43
C PHE A 143 12.82 7.22 -4.38
N LEU A 144 13.57 7.43 -5.46
CA LEU A 144 15.02 7.23 -5.48
C LEU A 144 15.77 8.20 -4.55
N LYS A 145 15.27 9.43 -4.38
CA LYS A 145 15.89 10.40 -3.48
C LYS A 145 15.71 10.06 -2.00
N HIS A 146 14.68 9.29 -1.67
CA HIS A 146 14.33 8.92 -0.30
C HIS A 146 14.76 7.47 -0.01
N SER A 147 16.08 7.25 0.03
CA SER A 147 16.69 5.93 0.27
C SER A 147 16.28 5.30 1.60
N GLU A 148 15.88 6.11 2.58
CA GLU A 148 15.35 5.66 3.87
C GLU A 148 14.06 4.85 3.76
N ARG A 149 13.33 4.99 2.67
CA ARG A 149 12.06 4.27 2.44
C ARG A 149 12.24 2.80 2.03
N ARG A 150 13.47 2.35 1.84
CA ARG A 150 13.81 0.95 1.50
C ARG A 150 13.08 0.38 0.27
N LEU A 151 12.65 1.23 -0.65
CA LEU A 151 12.13 0.78 -1.93
C LEU A 151 13.26 0.19 -2.78
N PRO A 152 13.00 -0.88 -3.57
CA PRO A 152 14.01 -1.53 -4.39
C PRO A 152 14.59 -0.57 -5.43
N LYS A 153 15.80 -0.09 -5.19
CA LYS A 153 16.48 0.92 -6.03
C LYS A 153 16.63 0.45 -7.48
N ASN A 154 17.02 -0.80 -7.67
CA ASN A 154 17.17 -1.42 -8.98
C ASN A 154 15.86 -1.45 -9.78
N GLU A 155 14.73 -1.69 -9.12
CA GLU A 155 13.42 -1.68 -9.76
C GLU A 155 13.02 -0.27 -10.22
N LEU A 156 13.29 0.74 -9.41
CA LEU A 156 13.05 2.15 -9.76
C LEU A 156 13.92 2.59 -10.94
N GLU A 157 15.21 2.25 -10.92
CA GLU A 157 16.16 2.56 -11.99
C GLU A 157 15.80 1.85 -13.30
N ASN A 158 15.37 0.60 -13.25
CA ASN A 158 14.95 -0.15 -14.44
C ASN A 158 13.75 0.53 -15.12
N ARG A 159 12.75 0.98 -14.36
CA ARG A 159 11.59 1.69 -14.92
C ARG A 159 11.97 3.02 -15.54
N LEU A 160 12.86 3.78 -14.92
CA LEU A 160 13.38 5.03 -15.50
C LEU A 160 14.16 4.78 -16.80
N ASN A 161 14.93 3.69 -16.88
CA ASN A 161 15.67 3.32 -18.09
C ASN A 161 14.71 2.88 -19.22
N MET A 162 13.66 2.13 -18.90
CA MET A 162 12.62 1.78 -19.88
C MET A 162 11.93 3.02 -20.45
N LEU A 163 11.67 4.04 -19.64
CA LEU A 163 11.11 5.30 -20.12
C LEU A 163 12.05 6.04 -21.10
N LYS A 164 13.37 5.96 -20.91
CA LYS A 164 14.35 6.56 -21.83
C LYS A 164 14.42 5.85 -23.18
N GLY A 165 14.21 4.53 -23.20
CA GLY A 165 14.24 3.71 -24.41
C GLY A 165 12.96 3.80 -25.26
N ALA A 166 11.84 4.21 -24.68
CA ALA A 166 10.57 4.42 -25.36
C ALA A 166 10.49 5.87 -25.89
N LYS A 167 11.05 6.10 -27.09
CA LYS A 167 10.91 7.36 -27.86
C LYS A 167 9.71 7.27 -28.78
#